data_b38745859edaaf3bc4ea63945d589803
#
_entry.id   b38745859edaaf3bc4ea63945d589803
#
_cell.length_a   1.000
_cell.length_b   1.000
_cell.length_c   1.000
_cell.angle_alpha   90.00
_cell.angle_beta   90.00
_cell.angle_gamma   90.00
#
_symmetry.space_group_name_H-M   'P 1'
#
loop_
_entity.id
_entity.type
_entity.pdbx_description
1 polymer ?
#
loop_
_entity_poly.entity_id
_entity_poly.type
_entity_poly.pdbx_seq_one_letter_code
_entity_poly.pdbx_strand_id
1 'polypeptide(L)'
;MTEYFLSDRYFSASQEDRCSPRLQLTIPVTLRPAGGHGFSSEVQDLSLGGFSAICVNRLAVGTLCWLKLPGLAALQCEVIWWQNNLVGCAFQNLLSPIVYDDIVSRYRAGARTSRPL
;
A
#
# COMPACT_ATOMS: atom_id res chain seq x y z
N MET A 1 -4.89 0.47 -22.79
CA MET A 1 -3.92 -0.60 -22.56
C MET A 1 -3.05 -0.36 -21.35
N THR A 2 -2.56 0.84 -21.16
CA THR A 2 -1.74 1.13 -20.03
C THR A 2 -2.45 0.87 -18.72
N GLU A 3 -3.67 1.32 -18.63
CA GLU A 3 -4.50 1.17 -17.47
C GLU A 3 -4.72 -0.31 -17.16
N TYR A 4 -4.97 -1.07 -18.21
CA TYR A 4 -5.18 -2.47 -18.09
C TYR A 4 -3.91 -3.18 -17.58
N PHE A 5 -2.78 -2.73 -18.05
CA PHE A 5 -1.51 -3.29 -17.65
C PHE A 5 -1.24 -3.05 -16.16
N LEU A 6 -1.53 -1.85 -15.69
CA LEU A 6 -1.34 -1.54 -14.29
C LEU A 6 -2.27 -2.34 -13.39
N SER A 7 -3.50 -2.50 -13.81
CA SER A 7 -4.46 -3.31 -13.06
C SER A 7 -3.99 -4.74 -12.95
N ASP A 8 -3.41 -5.24 -14.03
CA ASP A 8 -2.94 -6.60 -14.06
C ASP A 8 -1.81 -6.81 -13.08
N ARG A 9 -0.90 -5.86 -13.00
CA ARG A 9 0.20 -5.92 -12.08
C ARG A 9 -0.26 -5.94 -10.63
N TYR A 10 -1.18 -5.05 -10.32
CA TYR A 10 -1.72 -4.96 -8.97
C TYR A 10 -2.45 -6.25 -8.61
N PHE A 11 -3.21 -6.75 -9.55
CA PHE A 11 -3.98 -7.95 -9.36
C PHE A 11 -3.09 -9.16 -9.12
N SER A 12 -1.99 -9.26 -9.86
CA SER A 12 -1.06 -10.36 -9.68
C SER A 12 -0.45 -10.37 -8.29
N ALA A 13 -0.06 -9.20 -7.82
CA ALA A 13 0.51 -9.10 -6.48
C ALA A 13 -0.52 -9.44 -5.42
N SER A 14 -1.76 -9.02 -5.64
CA SER A 14 -2.83 -9.34 -4.71
C SER A 14 -3.13 -10.82 -4.69
N GLN A 15 -2.96 -11.49 -5.82
CA GLN A 15 -3.19 -12.92 -5.89
C GLN A 15 -2.20 -13.67 -5.04
N GLU A 16 -0.96 -13.23 -5.04
CA GLU A 16 0.02 -13.84 -4.17
C GLU A 16 -0.35 -13.68 -2.72
N ASP A 17 -0.85 -12.53 -2.39
CA ASP A 17 -1.30 -12.25 -1.06
C ASP A 17 -2.41 -13.20 -0.64
N ARG A 18 -3.25 -13.57 -1.57
CA ARG A 18 -4.35 -14.46 -1.27
C ARG A 18 -3.93 -15.88 -1.03
N CYS A 19 -2.77 -16.25 -1.50
CA CYS A 19 -2.28 -17.61 -1.29
C CYS A 19 -1.88 -17.83 0.16
N SER A 20 -1.75 -16.77 0.93
CA SER A 20 -1.40 -16.84 2.35
C SER A 20 -2.55 -16.30 3.17
N PRO A 21 -2.64 -16.65 4.44
CA PRO A 21 -3.65 -16.06 5.30
C PRO A 21 -3.50 -14.55 5.28
N ARG A 22 -4.59 -13.86 5.14
CA ARG A 22 -4.56 -12.43 5.17
C ARG A 22 -4.27 -11.94 6.56
N LEU A 23 -3.29 -11.08 6.66
CA LEU A 23 -2.92 -10.51 7.94
C LEU A 23 -3.33 -9.06 7.95
N GLN A 24 -3.91 -8.66 9.04
CA GLN A 24 -4.30 -7.28 9.18
C GLN A 24 -3.09 -6.44 9.48
N LEU A 25 -2.97 -5.33 8.81
CA LEU A 25 -1.85 -4.42 8.98
C LEU A 25 -2.37 -3.06 9.40
N THR A 26 -1.55 -2.33 10.10
CA THR A 26 -1.81 -0.93 10.39
C THR A 26 -0.47 -0.25 10.37
N ILE A 27 -0.13 0.32 9.24
CA ILE A 27 1.17 0.94 9.05
C ILE A 27 0.99 2.45 8.90
N PRO A 28 1.51 3.24 9.82
CA PRO A 28 1.39 4.69 9.68
C PRO A 28 2.27 5.16 8.53
N VAL A 29 1.70 5.96 7.66
CA VAL A 29 2.39 6.41 6.47
C VAL A 29 2.05 7.85 6.17
N THR A 30 2.78 8.42 5.22
CA THR A 30 2.40 9.68 4.60
C THR A 30 2.17 9.40 3.13
N LEU A 31 1.06 9.88 2.61
CA LEU A 31 0.74 9.74 1.20
C LEU A 31 0.65 11.12 0.59
N ARG A 32 1.33 11.35 -0.53
CA ARG A 32 1.34 12.65 -1.17
C ARG A 32 0.98 12.51 -2.64
N PRO A 33 -0.21 12.99 -3.03
CA PRO A 33 -0.58 12.98 -4.45
C PRO A 33 0.22 14.03 -5.22
N ALA A 34 0.43 13.77 -6.50
CA ALA A 34 1.09 14.73 -7.36
C ALA A 34 0.30 16.02 -7.37
N GLY A 35 0.98 17.13 -7.18
CA GLY A 35 0.31 18.42 -7.17
C GLY A 35 -0.43 18.74 -5.89
N GLY A 36 -0.37 17.87 -4.91
CA GLY A 36 -1.06 18.07 -3.65
C GLY A 36 -0.10 18.00 -2.48
N HIS A 37 -0.68 18.13 -1.30
CA HIS A 37 0.08 18.06 -0.05
C HIS A 37 0.04 16.66 0.51
N GLY A 38 1.09 16.29 1.22
CA GLY A 38 1.11 15.01 1.90
C GLY A 38 0.16 15.00 3.08
N PHE A 39 -0.38 13.85 3.37
CA PHE A 39 -1.27 13.70 4.53
C PHE A 39 -0.96 12.38 5.21
N SER A 40 -1.23 12.33 6.50
CA SER A 40 -1.03 11.11 7.29
C SER A 40 -2.13 10.13 7.00
N SER A 41 -1.76 8.86 6.90
CA SER A 41 -2.72 7.81 6.61
C SER A 41 -2.22 6.52 7.25
N GLU A 42 -2.95 5.45 7.01
CA GLU A 42 -2.58 4.11 7.46
C GLU A 42 -2.77 3.14 6.33
N VAL A 43 -1.74 2.35 6.06
CA VAL A 43 -1.85 1.25 5.11
C VAL A 43 -2.52 0.09 5.82
N GLN A 44 -3.52 -0.48 5.19
CA GLN A 44 -4.27 -1.59 5.75
C GLN A 44 -3.98 -2.91 5.07
N ASP A 45 -3.58 -2.86 3.82
CA ASP A 45 -3.16 -4.02 3.05
C ASP A 45 -1.88 -3.68 2.32
N LEU A 46 -0.95 -4.60 2.32
CA LEU A 46 0.30 -4.40 1.62
C LEU A 46 0.65 -5.68 0.87
N SER A 47 1.05 -5.54 -0.38
CA SER A 47 1.55 -6.64 -1.18
C SER A 47 2.81 -6.16 -1.87
N LEU A 48 3.45 -7.06 -2.62
CA LEU A 48 4.65 -6.66 -3.35
C LEU A 48 4.35 -5.62 -4.42
N GLY A 49 3.15 -5.62 -4.95
CA GLY A 49 2.81 -4.73 -6.06
C GLY A 49 2.01 -3.50 -5.68
N GLY A 50 1.53 -3.40 -4.45
CA GLY A 50 0.70 -2.26 -4.11
C GLY A 50 0.19 -2.30 -2.70
N PHE A 51 -0.75 -1.40 -2.41
CA PHE A 51 -1.27 -1.27 -1.06
C PHE A 51 -2.65 -0.64 -1.09
N SER A 52 -3.37 -0.76 0.02
CA SER A 52 -4.55 0.06 0.24
C SER A 52 -4.34 0.87 1.51
N ALA A 53 -4.86 2.08 1.52
CA ALA A 53 -4.67 2.99 2.64
C ALA A 53 -5.92 3.83 2.82
N ILE A 54 -6.07 4.38 4.01
CA ILE A 54 -7.19 5.25 4.32
C ILE A 54 -7.01 6.55 3.56
N CYS A 55 -8.05 6.96 2.85
CA CYS A 55 -8.01 8.20 2.09
C CYS A 55 -9.41 8.77 2.02
N VAL A 56 -9.68 9.74 2.88
CA VAL A 56 -11.02 10.32 2.97
C VAL A 56 -11.39 11.08 1.70
N ASN A 57 -10.44 11.85 1.17
CA ASN A 57 -10.70 12.62 -0.03
C ASN A 57 -10.46 11.73 -1.25
N ARG A 58 -11.41 11.76 -2.16
CA ARG A 58 -11.33 10.94 -3.34
C ARG A 58 -10.13 11.31 -4.20
N LEU A 59 -9.41 10.29 -4.67
CA LEU A 59 -8.33 10.48 -5.62
C LEU A 59 -8.72 9.81 -6.92
N ALA A 60 -8.47 10.49 -8.02
CA ALA A 60 -8.81 9.96 -9.35
C ALA A 60 -7.86 8.82 -9.72
N VAL A 61 -8.41 7.83 -10.41
CA VAL A 61 -7.60 6.74 -10.96
C VAL A 61 -6.56 7.34 -11.88
N GLY A 62 -5.33 6.86 -11.76
CA GLY A 62 -4.22 7.38 -12.55
C GLY A 62 -3.40 8.45 -11.87
N THR A 63 -3.87 8.95 -10.72
CA THR A 63 -3.11 9.96 -9.98
C THR A 63 -1.81 9.35 -9.48
N LEU A 64 -0.71 10.05 -9.74
CA LEU A 64 0.58 9.63 -9.20
C LEU A 64 0.70 10.09 -7.75
N CYS A 65 1.25 9.23 -6.93
CA CYS A 65 1.41 9.52 -5.52
C CYS A 65 2.77 9.03 -5.06
N TRP A 66 3.17 9.51 -3.90
CA TRP A 66 4.38 9.02 -3.24
C TRP A 66 4.01 8.55 -1.85
N LEU A 67 4.37 7.31 -1.56
CA LEU A 67 4.08 6.70 -0.27
C LEU A 67 5.35 6.67 0.57
N LYS A 68 5.28 7.24 1.76
CA LYS A 68 6.40 7.24 2.68
C LYS A 68 6.12 6.27 3.80
N LEU A 69 6.78 5.12 3.75
CA LEU A 69 6.72 4.12 4.82
C LEU A 69 7.77 4.44 5.86
N PRO A 70 7.55 4.03 7.11
CA PRO A 70 8.53 4.33 8.17
C PRO A 70 9.91 3.78 7.82
N GLY A 71 10.90 4.63 7.88
CA GLY A 71 12.28 4.20 7.68
C GLY A 71 12.69 4.02 6.24
N LEU A 72 11.83 4.31 5.28
CA LEU A 72 12.14 4.12 3.87
C LEU A 72 12.00 5.42 3.11
N ALA A 73 12.67 5.49 1.96
CA ALA A 73 12.47 6.61 1.05
C ALA A 73 11.07 6.52 0.46
N ALA A 74 10.58 7.64 -0.04
CA ALA A 74 9.25 7.67 -0.64
C ALA A 74 9.21 6.78 -1.87
N LEU A 75 8.10 6.06 -2.03
CA LEU A 75 7.89 5.14 -3.14
C LEU A 75 6.83 5.70 -4.07
N GLN A 76 7.14 5.73 -5.34
CA GLN A 76 6.19 6.22 -6.33
C GLN A 76 5.13 5.17 -6.59
N CYS A 77 3.88 5.60 -6.68
CA CYS A 77 2.77 4.70 -6.93
C CYS A 77 1.69 5.44 -7.70
N GLU A 78 0.70 4.70 -8.13
CA GLU A 78 -0.38 5.25 -8.94
C GLU A 78 -1.70 4.73 -8.43
N VAL A 79 -2.70 5.61 -8.33
CA VAL A 79 -4.03 5.24 -7.85
C VAL A 79 -4.70 4.32 -8.87
N ILE A 80 -5.14 3.17 -8.41
CA ILE A 80 -5.86 2.19 -9.22
C ILE A 80 -7.35 2.25 -8.94
N TRP A 81 -7.74 2.47 -7.70
CA TRP A 81 -9.14 2.60 -7.33
C TRP A 81 -9.28 3.42 -6.05
N TRP A 82 -10.46 3.95 -5.84
CA TRP A 82 -10.84 4.60 -4.59
C TRP A 82 -12.26 4.20 -4.26
N GLN A 83 -12.52 3.79 -3.04
CA GLN A 83 -13.85 3.35 -2.64
C GLN A 83 -13.94 3.32 -1.12
N ASN A 84 -15.03 3.83 -0.57
CA ASN A 84 -15.30 3.73 0.86
C ASN A 84 -14.15 4.28 1.72
N ASN A 85 -13.64 5.44 1.34
CA ASN A 85 -12.56 6.11 2.07
C ASN A 85 -11.27 5.32 2.11
N LEU A 86 -11.09 4.42 1.14
CA LEU A 86 -9.86 3.70 0.95
C LEU A 86 -9.36 3.95 -0.46
N VAL A 87 -8.05 3.99 -0.61
CA VAL A 87 -7.44 4.12 -1.93
C VAL A 87 -6.54 2.91 -2.15
N GLY A 88 -6.61 2.34 -3.34
CA GLY A 88 -5.71 1.27 -3.74
C GLY A 88 -4.73 1.79 -4.76
N CYS A 89 -3.46 1.52 -4.53
CA CYS A 89 -2.40 2.02 -5.39
C CYS A 89 -1.46 0.89 -5.79
N ALA A 90 -0.90 1.02 -6.98
CA ALA A 90 0.13 0.11 -7.46
C ALA A 90 1.47 0.81 -7.39
N PHE A 91 2.49 0.12 -6.89
CA PHE A 91 3.84 0.68 -6.88
C PHE A 91 4.39 0.77 -8.28
N GLN A 92 5.21 1.78 -8.52
CA GLN A 92 5.92 1.92 -9.79
C GLN A 92 6.81 0.69 -10.01
N ASN A 93 7.50 0.25 -8.97
CA ASN A 93 8.31 -0.95 -9.01
C ASN A 93 7.91 -1.84 -7.86
N LEU A 94 7.93 -3.14 -8.05
CA LEU A 94 7.58 -4.06 -6.99
C LEU A 94 8.49 -3.86 -5.79
N LEU A 95 7.93 -4.04 -4.61
CA LEU A 95 8.74 -4.03 -3.40
C LEU A 95 9.70 -5.21 -3.41
N SER A 96 10.87 -5.00 -2.85
CA SER A 96 11.77 -6.10 -2.60
C SER A 96 11.13 -7.04 -1.58
N PRO A 97 11.18 -8.35 -1.77
CA PRO A 97 10.64 -9.27 -0.78
C PRO A 97 11.25 -9.09 0.61
N ILE A 98 12.50 -8.72 0.68
CA ILE A 98 13.14 -8.51 1.98
C ILE A 98 12.53 -7.31 2.69
N VAL A 99 12.29 -6.24 1.95
CA VAL A 99 11.67 -5.04 2.51
C VAL A 99 10.24 -5.35 2.93
N TYR A 100 9.52 -6.07 2.08
CA TYR A 100 8.15 -6.44 2.37
C TYR A 100 8.08 -7.25 3.67
N ASP A 101 8.92 -8.27 3.79
CA ASP A 101 8.94 -9.12 4.98
C ASP A 101 9.25 -8.32 6.23
N ASP A 102 10.19 -7.41 6.13
CA ASP A 102 10.57 -6.59 7.26
C ASP A 102 9.41 -5.73 7.73
N ILE A 103 8.73 -5.10 6.79
CA ILE A 103 7.60 -4.24 7.13
C ILE A 103 6.47 -5.06 7.73
N VAL A 104 6.12 -6.16 7.09
CA VAL A 104 5.01 -6.97 7.55
C VAL A 104 5.28 -7.52 8.94
N SER A 105 6.51 -7.96 9.20
CA SER A 105 6.81 -8.52 10.51
C SER A 105 6.74 -7.48 11.61
N ARG A 106 6.97 -6.23 11.28
CA ARG A 106 6.88 -5.16 12.27
C ARG A 106 5.46 -4.74 12.56
N TYR A 107 4.59 -4.79 11.56
CA TYR A 107 3.30 -4.13 11.67
C TYR A 107 2.11 -5.05 11.57
N ARG A 108 2.29 -6.33 11.44
CA ARG A 108 1.12 -7.18 11.37
C ARG A 108 0.54 -7.35 12.76
N ALA A 109 -0.78 -7.41 12.80
CA ALA A 109 -1.51 -7.39 14.04
C ALA A 109 -1.13 -8.54 14.96
N GLY A 110 -0.88 -9.71 14.42
CA GLY A 110 -0.50 -10.83 15.23
C GLY A 110 0.79 -10.63 15.98
N ALA A 111 1.75 -10.00 15.34
CA ALA A 111 3.02 -9.74 15.98
C ALA A 111 2.86 -8.76 17.13
N ARG A 112 2.00 -7.79 16.96
CA ARG A 112 1.77 -6.83 18.01
C ARG A 112 1.07 -7.42 19.19
N THR A 113 0.05 -8.19 18.94
CA THR A 113 -0.72 -8.76 20.03
C THR A 113 0.07 -9.81 20.76
N SER A 114 0.97 -10.46 20.11
CA SER A 114 1.75 -11.48 20.78
C SER A 114 2.85 -10.88 21.63
N ARG A 115 3.06 -9.59 21.56
CA ARG A 115 4.06 -8.98 22.37
C ARG A 115 3.56 -8.90 23.79
N PRO A 116 4.23 -9.50 24.69
CA PRO A 116 3.72 -9.53 26.04
C PRO A 116 3.87 -8.19 26.58
N LEU A 117 3.82 -7.51 26.74
CA LEU A 117 3.88 -6.24 27.32
C LEU A 117 4.15 -6.24 28.81
#